data_15a1f9bfb7f1e0068653db80673489e3
#
_entry.id   15a1f9bfb7f1e0068653db80673489e3
#
_cell.length_a   1.000
_cell.length_b   1.000
_cell.length_c   1.000
_cell.angle_alpha   90.00
_cell.angle_beta   90.00
_cell.angle_gamma   90.00
#
_symmetry.space_group_name_H-M   'P 1'
#
loop_
_entity.id
_entity.type
_entity.pdbx_description
1 polymer ?
#
loop_
_entity_poly.entity_id
_entity_poly.type
_entity_poly.pdbx_seq_one_letter_code
_entity_poly.pdbx_strand_id
1 'polypeptide(L)'
;MADFTDSLIKNIGVHSSSPVMTSVNMGQLGEKLRQARTTTLASLSQALSKKSDAPAAAVNDTTIQLPASEKATCQLEINVVEARNLTIADARRADTYCIVHYEGNVTSTLDKVDDGILPSTPLVIESQVDSGAFKAFEIMMSASSPKWMHRINFDVTAGNKEITVFVYDRGNKLPNGEDRFLGMSSIIPNLVNKRTVELIFPLHGRPDDNQEVTGDVRLQVTFIDTKKANLKPEDFRIVRMIGQGSVGKVYEVIKRDSGRTYAMKVLSKRLLLAENEVDTAFNERNVLVQSLSSPFIANLKYSFQTTNHLFLVMDYFPGGELFDFLERERCLSEKRCQFFAAEIVCAFDNIHTRNIVYRNLKPESILLDAHGHIALTDFGLCKQLKNKTDLIQGVPQVITQEYLAPEMVLQKPYGMASDWWSLGILMFELLTGSPPFHSVEEGELFRQILEAPIKFPAGGCITEEAKDFICQLLERDPSKRLGSNGDVAQVKAHPFFKDLNWNVVYKKQMQLPFVPEYSHDQQV
;
A
#
# COMPACT_ATOMS: atom_id res chain seq x y z
N MET A 1 -11.72 -20.46 -35.58
CA MET A 1 -11.45 -20.49 -34.14
C MET A 1 -11.32 -21.91 -33.59
N ALA A 2 -12.14 -22.86 -33.99
CA ALA A 2 -12.02 -24.26 -33.54
C ALA A 2 -10.67 -24.94 -33.91
N ASP A 3 -10.12 -24.63 -35.08
CA ASP A 3 -8.87 -25.25 -35.54
C ASP A 3 -7.60 -24.78 -34.79
N PHE A 4 -7.64 -23.64 -34.11
CA PHE A 4 -6.49 -23.13 -33.40
C PHE A 4 -6.38 -23.66 -31.97
N THR A 5 -7.53 -23.88 -31.32
CA THR A 5 -7.62 -24.51 -29.99
C THR A 5 -7.20 -25.99 -30.06
N ASP A 6 -7.59 -26.70 -31.11
CA ASP A 6 -7.18 -28.11 -31.37
C ASP A 6 -5.66 -28.27 -31.61
N SER A 7 -5.02 -27.25 -32.18
CA SER A 7 -3.56 -27.25 -32.39
C SER A 7 -2.78 -27.04 -31.08
N LEU A 8 -3.31 -26.21 -30.18
CA LEU A 8 -2.68 -25.96 -28.87
C LEU A 8 -2.81 -27.19 -27.94
N ILE A 9 -4.00 -27.82 -27.95
CA ILE A 9 -4.28 -29.03 -27.14
C ILE A 9 -3.46 -30.25 -27.62
N LYS A 10 -3.21 -30.39 -28.91
CA LYS A 10 -2.36 -31.48 -29.46
C LYS A 10 -0.88 -31.32 -29.14
N ASN A 11 -0.39 -30.13 -28.92
CA ASN A 11 1.01 -29.89 -28.55
C ASN A 11 1.31 -30.08 -27.05
N ILE A 12 0.29 -30.15 -26.19
CA ILE A 12 0.44 -30.30 -24.72
C ILE A 12 0.31 -31.78 -24.25
N GLY A 13 -0.01 -32.72 -25.12
CA GLY A 13 0.12 -34.20 -24.86
C GLY A 13 -0.88 -34.78 -23.85
N VAL A 14 -2.12 -34.25 -23.76
CA VAL A 14 -3.13 -34.76 -22.81
C VAL A 14 -3.99 -35.86 -23.45
N HIS A 15 -3.87 -37.08 -22.96
CA HIS A 15 -4.79 -38.19 -23.22
C HIS A 15 -5.95 -38.18 -22.21
N SER A 16 -7.18 -38.19 -22.73
CA SER A 16 -8.42 -38.19 -21.96
C SER A 16 -8.74 -39.56 -21.35
N SER A 17 -8.90 -39.63 -20.03
CA SER A 17 -9.73 -40.65 -19.37
C SER A 17 -10.23 -40.13 -18.03
N SER A 18 -11.56 -39.98 -17.91
CA SER A 18 -12.25 -39.55 -16.68
C SER A 18 -12.30 -40.64 -15.64
N PRO A 19 -12.28 -40.29 -14.34
CA PRO A 19 -13.34 -40.77 -13.45
C PRO A 19 -13.85 -39.71 -12.46
N VAL A 20 -15.06 -39.97 -12.00
CA VAL A 20 -15.96 -39.33 -11.04
C VAL A 20 -15.28 -38.71 -9.84
N MET A 21 -15.56 -37.41 -9.58
CA MET A 21 -15.14 -36.68 -8.38
C MET A 21 -16.09 -36.90 -7.21
N THR A 22 -15.56 -37.44 -6.12
CA THR A 22 -16.13 -37.39 -4.76
C THR A 22 -15.71 -36.11 -4.07
N SER A 23 -16.60 -35.56 -3.24
CA SER A 23 -16.47 -34.27 -2.49
C SER A 23 -15.13 -34.13 -1.75
N VAL A 24 -14.30 -33.17 -2.16
CA VAL A 24 -13.04 -32.83 -1.50
C VAL A 24 -13.30 -31.74 -0.45
N ASN A 25 -12.84 -31.99 0.77
CA ASN A 25 -12.93 -31.07 1.92
C ASN A 25 -12.03 -29.85 1.66
N MET A 26 -12.63 -28.65 1.60
CA MET A 26 -12.00 -27.35 1.30
C MET A 26 -10.78 -27.03 2.20
N GLY A 27 -10.77 -27.52 3.45
CA GLY A 27 -9.63 -27.35 4.36
C GLY A 27 -8.35 -28.12 3.93
N GLN A 28 -8.49 -29.27 3.27
CA GLN A 28 -7.36 -30.03 2.77
C GLN A 28 -6.77 -29.46 1.46
N LEU A 29 -7.58 -28.73 0.70
CA LEU A 29 -7.14 -28.07 -0.53
C LEU A 29 -6.25 -26.86 -0.21
N GLY A 30 -6.63 -26.04 0.77
CA GLY A 30 -5.80 -24.92 1.27
C GLY A 30 -4.45 -25.37 1.81
N GLU A 31 -4.42 -26.52 2.50
CA GLU A 31 -3.18 -27.06 3.06
C GLU A 31 -2.23 -27.67 1.99
N LYS A 32 -2.79 -28.29 0.95
CA LYS A 32 -2.00 -28.75 -0.21
C LYS A 32 -1.43 -27.60 -1.04
N LEU A 33 -2.17 -26.49 -1.17
CA LEU A 33 -1.70 -25.28 -1.82
C LEU A 33 -0.55 -24.62 -1.05
N ARG A 34 -0.67 -24.57 0.27
CA ARG A 34 0.37 -24.11 1.19
C ARG A 34 1.65 -24.95 1.02
N GLN A 35 1.52 -26.28 0.97
CA GLN A 35 2.66 -27.19 0.74
C GLN A 35 3.27 -27.02 -0.65
N ALA A 36 2.46 -26.85 -1.71
CA ALA A 36 2.97 -26.61 -3.05
C ALA A 36 3.73 -25.27 -3.16
N ARG A 37 3.20 -24.18 -2.59
CA ARG A 37 3.89 -22.87 -2.53
C ARG A 37 5.18 -22.95 -1.71
N THR A 38 5.17 -23.60 -0.54
CA THR A 38 6.36 -23.81 0.29
C THR A 38 7.39 -24.69 -0.40
N THR A 39 6.96 -25.70 -1.15
CA THR A 39 7.84 -26.58 -1.92
C THR A 39 8.48 -25.85 -3.12
N THR A 40 7.75 -24.96 -3.78
CA THR A 40 8.29 -24.13 -4.88
C THR A 40 9.30 -23.12 -4.36
N LEU A 41 9.06 -22.48 -3.24
CA LEU A 41 10.01 -21.58 -2.56
C LEU A 41 11.25 -22.35 -2.05
N ALA A 42 11.07 -23.53 -1.49
CA ALA A 42 12.17 -24.39 -1.01
C ALA A 42 13.00 -24.95 -2.18
N SER A 43 12.38 -25.32 -3.29
CA SER A 43 13.09 -25.81 -4.49
C SER A 43 13.83 -24.67 -5.21
N LEU A 44 13.29 -23.45 -5.24
CA LEU A 44 13.98 -22.26 -5.70
C LEU A 44 15.17 -21.91 -4.78
N SER A 45 14.99 -21.95 -3.47
CA SER A 45 16.05 -21.76 -2.49
C SER A 45 17.17 -22.81 -2.64
N GLN A 46 16.81 -24.07 -2.88
CA GLN A 46 17.76 -25.16 -3.08
C GLN A 46 18.47 -25.13 -4.44
N ALA A 47 17.80 -24.65 -5.49
CA ALA A 47 18.41 -24.38 -6.79
C ALA A 47 19.38 -23.20 -6.74
N LEU A 48 19.07 -22.17 -5.95
CA LEU A 48 19.92 -21.01 -5.72
C LEU A 48 21.17 -21.34 -4.88
N SER A 49 21.04 -22.23 -3.87
CA SER A 49 22.20 -22.65 -3.04
C SER A 49 23.20 -23.53 -3.82
N LYS A 50 22.73 -24.32 -4.81
CA LYS A 50 23.60 -25.14 -5.66
C LYS A 50 24.40 -24.35 -6.71
N LYS A 51 23.99 -23.11 -7.04
CA LYS A 51 24.71 -22.24 -8.00
C LYS A 51 25.83 -21.40 -7.37
N SER A 52 25.98 -21.39 -6.04
CA SER A 52 26.98 -20.55 -5.35
C SER A 52 28.42 -21.04 -5.43
N ASP A 53 28.68 -22.28 -5.92
CA ASP A 53 30.00 -22.91 -5.92
C ASP A 53 30.70 -22.96 -7.28
N ALA A 54 30.24 -22.22 -8.28
CA ALA A 54 30.94 -22.11 -9.56
C ALA A 54 32.01 -21.02 -9.52
N PRO A 55 33.26 -21.29 -10.02
CA PRO A 55 34.34 -20.31 -9.99
C PRO A 55 34.01 -19.11 -10.87
N ALA A 56 34.25 -17.91 -10.33
CA ALA A 56 34.00 -16.62 -10.97
C ALA A 56 34.83 -16.48 -12.26
N ALA A 57 34.16 -16.55 -13.41
CA ALA A 57 34.73 -16.03 -14.65
C ALA A 57 34.84 -14.48 -14.54
N ALA A 58 35.98 -13.92 -14.89
CA ALA A 58 36.19 -12.49 -14.88
C ALA A 58 35.22 -11.82 -15.88
N VAL A 59 34.19 -11.21 -15.36
CA VAL A 59 33.27 -10.38 -16.14
C VAL A 59 33.87 -8.98 -16.18
N ASN A 60 34.13 -8.48 -17.38
CA ASN A 60 34.55 -7.11 -17.62
C ASN A 60 33.59 -6.14 -16.90
N ASP A 61 34.17 -5.17 -16.20
CA ASP A 61 33.50 -4.20 -15.34
C ASP A 61 32.60 -3.28 -16.17
N THR A 62 31.39 -3.77 -16.54
CA THR A 62 30.37 -2.95 -17.19
C THR A 62 29.69 -2.14 -16.09
N THR A 63 30.11 -0.89 -15.95
CA THR A 63 29.62 0.00 -14.88
C THR A 63 28.18 0.38 -15.11
N ILE A 64 27.25 -0.27 -14.38
CA ILE A 64 25.85 0.17 -14.31
C ILE A 64 25.80 1.48 -13.52
N GLN A 65 25.41 2.58 -14.18
CA GLN A 65 25.20 3.87 -13.54
C GLN A 65 23.74 4.28 -13.65
N LEU A 66 23.06 4.43 -12.51
CA LEU A 66 21.79 5.12 -12.46
C LEU A 66 22.05 6.63 -12.56
N PRO A 67 21.28 7.38 -13.37
CA PRO A 67 21.36 8.84 -13.31
C PRO A 67 21.04 9.28 -11.89
N ALA A 68 21.88 10.13 -11.32
CA ALA A 68 21.67 10.69 -9.99
C ALA A 68 20.34 11.45 -9.98
N SER A 69 19.42 11.09 -9.10
CA SER A 69 18.26 11.92 -8.85
C SER A 69 18.72 13.03 -7.90
N GLU A 70 19.09 14.17 -8.46
CA GLU A 70 19.34 15.39 -7.69
C GLU A 70 18.02 15.94 -7.13
N LYS A 71 17.45 15.31 -6.12
CA LYS A 71 16.42 15.94 -5.30
C LYS A 71 17.08 16.43 -4.02
N ALA A 72 17.07 17.75 -3.85
CA ALA A 72 17.40 18.37 -2.58
C ALA A 72 16.49 17.74 -1.51
N THR A 73 17.07 17.15 -0.49
CA THR A 73 16.34 16.65 0.66
C THR A 73 16.06 17.82 1.57
N CYS A 74 14.81 18.27 1.59
CA CYS A 74 14.35 19.25 2.56
C CYS A 74 13.70 18.52 3.73
N GLN A 75 13.72 19.13 4.92
CA GLN A 75 13.04 18.61 6.10
C GLN A 75 11.93 19.57 6.53
N LEU A 76 10.83 19.00 7.00
CA LEU A 76 9.71 19.71 7.61
C LEU A 76 9.59 19.25 9.05
N GLU A 77 9.95 20.12 9.99
CA GLU A 77 9.74 19.91 11.40
C GLU A 77 8.36 20.45 11.77
N ILE A 78 7.50 19.60 12.33
CA ILE A 78 6.18 19.97 12.83
C ILE A 78 6.16 19.71 14.32
N ASN A 79 5.90 20.74 15.12
CA ASN A 79 5.63 20.61 16.53
C ASN A 79 4.10 20.71 16.74
N VAL A 80 3.47 19.61 17.13
CA VAL A 80 2.05 19.59 17.52
C VAL A 80 1.96 20.13 18.94
N VAL A 81 1.58 21.40 19.08
CA VAL A 81 1.65 22.11 20.35
C VAL A 81 0.50 21.72 21.27
N GLU A 82 -0.72 22.02 20.84
CA GLU A 82 -1.94 21.84 21.64
C GLU A 82 -3.19 21.79 20.76
N ALA A 83 -4.30 21.31 21.31
CA ALA A 83 -5.62 21.68 20.83
C ALA A 83 -6.36 22.47 21.91
N ARG A 84 -7.46 23.11 21.53
CA ARG A 84 -8.31 23.91 22.43
C ARG A 84 -9.77 23.69 22.10
N ASN A 85 -10.61 23.78 23.13
CA ASN A 85 -12.07 23.73 23.00
C ASN A 85 -12.61 22.45 22.34
N LEU A 86 -11.93 21.29 22.54
CA LEU A 86 -12.40 20.01 22.05
C LEU A 86 -13.68 19.56 22.75
N THR A 87 -14.60 18.96 22.03
CA THR A 87 -15.79 18.30 22.59
C THR A 87 -15.42 16.91 23.11
N ILE A 88 -15.20 16.80 24.43
CA ILE A 88 -14.83 15.56 25.13
C ILE A 88 -16.07 14.93 25.77
N ALA A 89 -16.29 13.61 25.60
CA ALA A 89 -17.45 12.91 26.15
C ALA A 89 -17.34 12.72 27.68
N ASP A 90 -16.19 12.28 28.18
CA ASP A 90 -15.89 12.16 29.60
C ASP A 90 -14.47 12.66 29.88
N ALA A 91 -14.36 13.81 30.47
CA ALA A 91 -13.07 14.45 30.76
C ALA A 91 -12.16 13.65 31.69
N ARG A 92 -12.72 12.78 32.53
CA ARG A 92 -11.96 11.93 33.46
C ARG A 92 -11.24 10.77 32.76
N ARG A 93 -11.73 10.38 31.59
CA ARG A 93 -11.19 9.27 30.78
C ARG A 93 -10.43 9.77 29.56
N ALA A 94 -10.50 11.06 29.27
CA ALA A 94 -9.91 11.63 28.05
C ALA A 94 -8.42 11.30 27.94
N ASP A 95 -8.06 10.75 26.80
CA ASP A 95 -6.68 10.42 26.40
C ASP A 95 -6.53 10.77 24.92
N THR A 96 -6.30 12.05 24.66
CA THR A 96 -6.31 12.61 23.32
C THR A 96 -4.96 12.55 22.65
N TYR A 97 -4.95 12.29 21.35
CA TYR A 97 -3.74 12.27 20.54
C TYR A 97 -4.01 12.80 19.13
N CYS A 98 -2.94 13.13 18.41
CA CYS A 98 -3.01 13.56 17.03
C CYS A 98 -2.31 12.57 16.11
N ILE A 99 -2.85 12.43 14.91
CA ILE A 99 -2.19 11.81 13.77
C ILE A 99 -1.91 12.90 12.75
N VAL A 100 -0.67 13.00 12.28
CA VAL A 100 -0.25 13.99 11.28
C VAL A 100 0.13 13.26 9.99
N HIS A 101 -0.51 13.65 8.88
CA HIS A 101 -0.22 13.16 7.54
C HIS A 101 0.54 14.22 6.75
N TYR A 102 1.62 13.82 6.09
CA TYR A 102 2.37 14.64 5.14
C TYR A 102 3.05 13.79 4.07
N GLU A 103 2.83 14.10 2.79
CA GLU A 103 3.40 13.35 1.64
C GLU A 103 3.22 11.82 1.71
N GLY A 104 2.05 11.35 2.15
CA GLY A 104 1.78 9.93 2.35
C GLY A 104 2.42 9.31 3.60
N ASN A 105 3.13 10.11 4.39
CA ASN A 105 3.67 9.70 5.68
C ASN A 105 2.66 10.00 6.78
N VAL A 106 2.59 9.10 7.76
CA VAL A 106 1.69 9.17 8.90
C VAL A 106 2.51 9.05 10.17
N THR A 107 2.27 9.92 11.13
CA THR A 107 2.93 9.89 12.44
C THR A 107 1.94 10.30 13.52
N SER A 108 2.01 9.69 14.68
CA SER A 108 1.14 9.96 15.81
C SER A 108 1.90 10.66 16.95
N THR A 109 1.21 11.49 17.73
CA THR A 109 1.76 12.03 18.99
C THR A 109 1.90 10.94 20.08
N LEU A 110 1.43 9.72 19.83
CA LEU A 110 1.67 8.55 20.68
C LEU A 110 3.03 7.89 20.41
N ASP A 111 3.64 8.16 19.25
CA ASP A 111 4.92 7.59 18.88
C ASP A 111 6.00 8.13 19.81
N LYS A 112 6.88 7.26 20.28
CA LYS A 112 8.00 7.68 21.15
C LYS A 112 8.97 8.54 20.36
N VAL A 113 9.29 9.71 20.88
CA VAL A 113 10.42 10.51 20.39
C VAL A 113 11.70 9.94 21.01
N ASP A 114 12.71 9.66 20.18
CA ASP A 114 14.00 9.07 20.61
C ASP A 114 14.81 9.98 21.60
N ASP A 115 14.34 11.17 21.92
CA ASP A 115 15.02 12.16 22.75
C ASP A 115 14.85 11.97 24.27
N GLY A 116 14.29 10.86 24.73
CA GLY A 116 14.18 10.55 26.16
C GLY A 116 13.21 11.45 26.95
N ILE A 117 12.44 12.32 26.28
CA ILE A 117 11.39 13.10 26.90
C ILE A 117 10.11 12.26 26.87
N LEU A 118 9.74 11.71 28.00
CA LEU A 118 8.47 11.03 28.20
C LEU A 118 7.32 11.98 27.81
N PRO A 119 6.26 11.46 27.10
CA PRO A 119 5.04 12.23 26.93
C PRO A 119 4.56 12.65 28.33
N SER A 120 4.37 13.95 28.53
CA SER A 120 3.95 14.49 29.80
C SER A 120 2.59 13.89 30.17
N THR A 121 2.59 12.94 31.11
CA THR A 121 1.41 12.72 31.94
C THR A 121 0.94 14.09 32.44
N PRO A 122 -0.35 14.39 32.42
CA PRO A 122 -0.84 15.66 32.91
C PRO A 122 -0.28 15.86 34.34
N LEU A 123 0.51 16.92 34.52
CA LEU A 123 0.99 17.33 35.84
C LEU A 123 -0.24 17.58 36.70
N VAL A 124 -0.55 16.65 37.58
CA VAL A 124 -1.50 16.86 38.66
C VAL A 124 -0.83 17.85 39.61
N ILE A 125 -1.10 19.12 39.41
CA ILE A 125 -0.72 20.16 40.41
C ILE A 125 -1.68 19.94 41.58
N GLU A 126 -1.18 19.34 42.66
CA GLU A 126 -1.90 19.30 43.92
C GLU A 126 -2.00 20.75 44.48
N SER A 127 -3.03 21.46 44.08
CA SER A 127 -3.43 22.66 44.77
C SER A 127 -4.39 22.26 45.91
N GLN A 128 -4.00 22.50 47.14
CA GLN A 128 -4.85 22.38 48.31
C GLN A 128 -5.91 23.49 48.29
N VAL A 129 -6.97 23.34 47.50
CA VAL A 129 -8.23 24.11 47.64
C VAL A 129 -9.40 23.14 47.44
N ASP A 130 -10.11 22.94 48.50
CA ASP A 130 -11.21 22.00 48.66
C ASP A 130 -12.51 22.60 48.10
N SER A 131 -12.81 22.37 46.84
CA SER A 131 -14.18 22.35 46.32
C SER A 131 -14.27 21.45 45.09
N GLY A 132 -15.05 20.35 45.22
CA GLY A 132 -15.22 19.34 44.17
C GLY A 132 -15.68 19.88 42.82
N ALA A 133 -16.35 21.02 42.78
CA ALA A 133 -16.78 21.71 41.56
C ALA A 133 -15.62 22.35 40.79
N PHE A 134 -14.64 22.92 41.49
CA PHE A 134 -13.47 23.54 40.87
C PHE A 134 -12.52 22.50 40.28
N LYS A 135 -12.31 21.41 40.98
CA LYS A 135 -11.54 20.23 40.46
C LYS A 135 -12.17 19.62 39.22
N ALA A 136 -13.49 19.49 39.19
CA ALA A 136 -14.19 18.99 38.02
C ALA A 136 -14.10 19.94 36.82
N PHE A 137 -14.14 21.27 37.05
CA PHE A 137 -13.94 22.26 36.01
C PHE A 137 -12.50 22.27 35.47
N GLU A 138 -11.50 22.16 36.34
CA GLU A 138 -10.08 22.10 35.97
C GLU A 138 -9.76 20.85 35.13
N ILE A 139 -10.30 19.69 35.50
CA ILE A 139 -10.20 18.45 34.72
C ILE A 139 -10.86 18.62 33.36
N MET A 140 -12.04 19.23 33.27
CA MET A 140 -12.75 19.44 32.01
C MET A 140 -11.98 20.39 31.10
N MET A 141 -11.43 21.50 31.61
CA MET A 141 -10.64 22.45 30.85
C MET A 141 -9.32 21.86 30.38
N SER A 142 -8.66 21.04 31.20
CA SER A 142 -7.43 20.33 30.80
C SER A 142 -7.71 19.28 29.72
N ALA A 143 -8.78 18.51 29.85
CA ALA A 143 -9.15 17.48 28.87
C ALA A 143 -9.57 18.07 27.53
N SER A 144 -10.31 19.19 27.52
CA SER A 144 -10.73 19.88 26.29
C SER A 144 -9.62 20.72 25.63
N SER A 145 -8.50 20.89 26.30
CA SER A 145 -7.36 21.69 25.82
C SER A 145 -6.01 20.98 26.05
N PRO A 146 -5.84 19.80 25.46
CA PRO A 146 -4.62 18.99 25.65
C PRO A 146 -3.39 19.67 25.06
N LYS A 147 -2.24 19.49 25.73
CA LYS A 147 -0.93 19.95 25.26
C LYS A 147 -0.03 18.77 25.02
N TRP A 148 0.41 18.59 23.79
CA TRP A 148 1.29 17.49 23.41
C TRP A 148 2.75 17.88 23.32
N MET A 149 3.06 19.08 22.80
CA MET A 149 4.42 19.57 22.55
C MET A 149 5.28 18.54 21.81
N HIS A 150 4.66 17.82 20.89
CA HIS A 150 5.27 16.69 20.20
C HIS A 150 5.90 17.10 18.89
N ARG A 151 7.19 16.84 18.73
CA ARG A 151 7.95 17.20 17.53
C ARG A 151 8.03 16.02 16.58
N ILE A 152 7.70 16.28 15.32
CA ILE A 152 7.68 15.31 14.21
C ILE A 152 8.54 15.86 13.08
N ASN A 153 9.41 15.03 12.50
CA ASN A 153 10.23 15.39 11.36
C ASN A 153 9.78 14.63 10.12
N PHE A 154 9.52 15.35 9.03
CA PHE A 154 9.21 14.79 7.73
C PHE A 154 10.29 15.15 6.72
N ASP A 155 10.67 14.19 5.86
CA ASP A 155 11.47 14.50 4.67
C ASP A 155 10.53 15.01 3.58
N VAL A 156 10.85 16.17 2.99
CA VAL A 156 10.09 16.78 1.90
C VAL A 156 10.69 16.34 0.57
N THR A 157 9.93 15.57 -0.18
CA THR A 157 10.42 14.97 -1.45
C THR A 157 9.67 15.47 -2.68
N ALA A 158 8.48 16.03 -2.54
CA ALA A 158 7.58 16.38 -3.65
C ALA A 158 7.12 17.85 -3.64
N GLY A 159 7.84 18.75 -2.99
CA GLY A 159 7.49 20.16 -2.88
C GLY A 159 6.49 20.44 -1.74
N ASN A 160 5.87 21.63 -1.77
CA ASN A 160 4.94 22.03 -0.71
C ASN A 160 3.62 21.28 -0.83
N LYS A 161 3.32 20.41 0.13
CA LYS A 161 2.12 19.58 0.20
C LYS A 161 1.25 19.93 1.39
N GLU A 162 0.03 19.44 1.39
CA GLU A 162 -0.94 19.59 2.46
C GLU A 162 -0.48 18.82 3.70
N ILE A 163 -0.53 19.46 4.87
CA ILE A 163 -0.43 18.84 6.19
C ILE A 163 -1.85 18.57 6.64
N THR A 164 -2.21 17.33 6.93
CA THR A 164 -3.51 16.98 7.51
C THR A 164 -3.30 16.48 8.93
N VAL A 165 -4.07 17.02 9.87
CA VAL A 165 -4.05 16.62 11.28
C VAL A 165 -5.41 16.04 11.64
N PHE A 166 -5.40 14.88 12.28
CA PHE A 166 -6.58 14.23 12.86
C PHE A 166 -6.40 14.20 14.37
N VAL A 167 -7.47 14.47 15.10
CA VAL A 167 -7.50 14.41 16.56
C VAL A 167 -8.45 13.33 17.01
N TYR A 168 -8.00 12.47 17.92
CA TYR A 168 -8.75 11.36 18.47
C TYR A 168 -8.70 11.33 20.00
N ASP A 169 -9.64 10.59 20.60
CA ASP A 169 -9.69 10.28 22.02
C ASP A 169 -9.83 8.77 22.20
N ARG A 170 -8.75 8.11 22.65
CA ARG A 170 -8.75 6.66 22.93
C ARG A 170 -9.29 6.31 24.30
N GLY A 171 -9.39 7.28 25.21
CA GLY A 171 -9.97 7.10 26.54
C GLY A 171 -11.49 7.01 26.53
N ASN A 172 -12.14 7.61 25.54
CA ASN A 172 -13.58 7.61 25.33
C ASN A 172 -13.95 6.89 24.04
N LYS A 173 -13.73 5.57 24.01
CA LYS A 173 -14.01 4.75 22.83
C LYS A 173 -15.47 4.75 22.42
N LEU A 174 -15.70 4.51 21.13
CA LEU A 174 -17.03 4.26 20.58
C LEU A 174 -17.53 2.85 20.98
N PRO A 175 -18.84 2.57 20.88
CA PRO A 175 -19.40 1.24 21.21
C PRO A 175 -18.78 0.07 20.41
N ASN A 176 -18.24 0.34 19.24
CA ASN A 176 -17.53 -0.63 18.39
C ASN A 176 -16.07 -0.85 18.80
N GLY A 177 -15.59 -0.21 19.87
CA GLY A 177 -14.21 -0.31 20.35
C GLY A 177 -13.20 0.65 19.71
N GLU A 178 -13.62 1.42 18.69
CA GLU A 178 -12.78 2.40 18.01
C GLU A 178 -12.53 3.65 18.86
N ASP A 179 -11.40 4.31 18.61
CA ASP A 179 -11.09 5.59 19.22
C ASP A 179 -12.02 6.68 18.67
N ARG A 180 -12.50 7.53 19.57
CA ARG A 180 -13.44 8.58 19.20
C ARG A 180 -12.75 9.66 18.39
N PHE A 181 -13.21 9.90 17.17
CA PHE A 181 -12.78 11.02 16.34
C PHE A 181 -13.29 12.35 16.94
N LEU A 182 -12.38 13.33 17.09
CA LEU A 182 -12.69 14.66 17.64
C LEU A 182 -12.62 15.75 16.58
N GLY A 183 -11.96 15.52 15.45
CA GLY A 183 -11.90 16.47 14.34
C GLY A 183 -10.65 16.31 13.50
N MET A 184 -10.68 16.97 12.35
CA MET A 184 -9.54 17.05 11.44
C MET A 184 -9.38 18.46 10.88
N SER A 185 -8.19 18.76 10.40
CA SER A 185 -7.93 19.96 9.61
C SER A 185 -6.79 19.73 8.63
N SER A 186 -6.83 20.46 7.51
CA SER A 186 -5.81 20.38 6.47
C SER A 186 -5.33 21.78 6.07
N ILE A 187 -4.01 21.92 5.89
CA ILE A 187 -3.40 23.18 5.48
C ILE A 187 -2.19 22.96 4.58
N ILE A 188 -2.04 23.82 3.58
CA ILE A 188 -0.80 23.94 2.81
C ILE A 188 -0.01 25.12 3.39
N PRO A 189 1.07 24.87 4.16
CA PRO A 189 1.83 25.93 4.82
C PRO A 189 2.64 26.74 3.81
N ASN A 190 2.79 28.03 4.05
CA ASN A 190 3.75 28.83 3.28
C ASN A 190 5.16 28.62 3.86
N LEU A 191 5.94 27.76 3.22
CA LEU A 191 7.25 27.33 3.69
C LEU A 191 8.34 28.30 3.29
N VAL A 192 9.01 28.88 4.27
CA VAL A 192 10.21 29.72 4.10
C VAL A 192 11.37 29.05 4.83
N ASN A 193 12.50 28.87 4.14
CA ASN A 193 13.65 28.17 4.70
C ASN A 193 14.12 28.76 6.03
N LYS A 194 14.28 27.88 7.04
CA LYS A 194 14.69 28.20 8.42
C LYS A 194 13.77 29.16 9.17
N ARG A 195 12.54 29.34 8.73
CA ARG A 195 11.53 30.14 9.42
C ARG A 195 10.46 29.21 10.01
N THR A 196 10.25 29.33 11.31
CA THR A 196 9.12 28.69 11.98
C THR A 196 7.86 29.53 11.77
N VAL A 197 6.81 28.90 11.29
CA VAL A 197 5.48 29.50 11.13
C VAL A 197 4.56 28.87 12.17
N GLU A 198 3.87 29.70 12.92
CA GLU A 198 2.84 29.24 13.84
C GLU A 198 1.48 29.26 13.14
N LEU A 199 0.77 28.14 13.22
CA LEU A 199 -0.49 27.88 12.54
C LEU A 199 -1.53 27.48 13.58
N ILE A 200 -2.68 28.18 13.58
CA ILE A 200 -3.86 27.82 14.37
C ILE A 200 -5.02 27.73 13.41
N PHE A 201 -5.71 26.60 13.42
CA PHE A 201 -6.84 26.40 12.52
C PHE A 201 -7.94 25.54 13.17
N PRO A 202 -9.21 25.81 12.80
CA PRO A 202 -10.34 25.11 13.36
C PRO A 202 -10.36 23.65 12.90
N LEU A 203 -10.87 22.78 13.77
CA LEU A 203 -11.17 21.40 13.45
C LEU A 203 -12.54 21.30 12.79
N HIS A 204 -12.69 20.38 11.86
CA HIS A 204 -13.90 20.10 11.13
C HIS A 204 -14.25 18.60 11.23
N GLY A 205 -15.52 18.27 11.01
CA GLY A 205 -15.97 16.88 10.81
C GLY A 205 -15.35 16.27 9.54
N ARG A 206 -15.47 14.97 9.40
CA ARG A 206 -15.16 14.31 8.12
C ARG A 206 -16.15 14.76 7.05
N PRO A 207 -15.74 14.83 5.77
CA PRO A 207 -16.60 15.32 4.69
C PRO A 207 -17.94 14.58 4.53
N ASP A 208 -18.01 13.31 4.95
CA ASP A 208 -19.19 12.46 4.85
C ASP A 208 -19.90 12.23 6.19
N ASP A 209 -19.47 12.94 7.25
CA ASP A 209 -20.03 12.80 8.59
C ASP A 209 -20.67 14.12 9.04
N ASN A 210 -21.92 14.06 9.53
CA ASN A 210 -22.64 15.20 10.08
C ASN A 210 -22.27 15.47 11.56
N GLN A 211 -21.13 14.94 12.04
CA GLN A 211 -20.70 15.17 13.42
C GLN A 211 -20.35 16.64 13.63
N GLU A 212 -20.97 17.29 14.60
CA GLU A 212 -20.55 18.60 15.06
C GLU A 212 -19.19 18.51 15.77
N VAL A 213 -18.18 19.15 15.19
CA VAL A 213 -16.82 19.19 15.70
C VAL A 213 -16.54 20.61 16.19
N THR A 214 -15.90 20.72 17.34
CA THR A 214 -15.46 22.02 17.89
C THR A 214 -13.98 21.98 18.21
N GLY A 215 -13.38 23.17 18.31
CA GLY A 215 -12.01 23.36 18.73
C GLY A 215 -11.05 23.69 17.61
N ASP A 216 -9.84 24.03 18.03
CA ASP A 216 -8.73 24.41 17.18
C ASP A 216 -7.51 23.56 17.49
N VAL A 217 -6.64 23.35 16.49
CA VAL A 217 -5.31 22.77 16.69
C VAL A 217 -4.24 23.80 16.38
N ARG A 218 -3.16 23.80 17.19
CA ARG A 218 -2.01 24.71 17.07
C ARG A 218 -0.77 23.92 16.72
N LEU A 219 -0.16 24.28 15.59
CA LEU A 219 1.10 23.74 15.12
C LEU A 219 2.18 24.82 15.01
N GLN A 220 3.43 24.41 15.17
CA GLN A 220 4.60 25.17 14.73
C GLN A 220 5.28 24.37 13.63
N VAL A 221 5.50 24.99 12.48
CA VAL A 221 6.05 24.34 11.29
C VAL A 221 7.34 25.05 10.88
N THR A 222 8.44 24.31 10.80
CA THR A 222 9.74 24.80 10.37
C THR A 222 10.19 24.03 9.14
N PHE A 223 10.46 24.72 8.05
CA PHE A 223 11.03 24.16 6.84
C PHE A 223 12.55 24.36 6.83
N ILE A 224 13.30 23.28 6.55
CA ILE A 224 14.75 23.29 6.52
C ILE A 224 15.22 22.71 5.18
N ASP A 225 15.78 23.57 4.33
CA ASP A 225 16.45 23.15 3.11
C ASP A 225 17.84 22.62 3.46
N THR A 226 17.93 21.30 3.55
CA THR A 226 19.21 20.61 3.78
C THR A 226 19.85 20.28 2.44
N LYS A 227 20.55 21.17 1.81
CA LYS A 227 21.36 20.92 0.60
C LYS A 227 22.39 19.81 0.86
N LYS A 228 21.95 18.57 1.04
CA LYS A 228 22.85 17.45 1.30
C LYS A 228 23.36 16.84 0.00
N ALA A 229 24.70 16.76 -0.08
CA ALA A 229 25.39 15.93 -1.02
C ALA A 229 25.08 14.44 -0.80
N ASN A 230 24.99 13.70 -1.88
CA ASN A 230 24.98 12.24 -2.04
C ASN A 230 24.73 11.38 -0.80
N LEU A 231 23.51 10.85 -0.67
CA LEU A 231 23.17 9.84 0.34
C LEU A 231 24.05 8.59 0.17
N LYS A 232 24.38 8.00 1.33
CA LYS A 232 25.19 6.77 1.44
C LYS A 232 24.44 5.73 2.29
N PRO A 233 24.77 4.43 2.18
CA PRO A 233 24.19 3.40 3.04
C PRO A 233 24.30 3.70 4.53
N GLU A 234 25.39 4.36 4.96
CA GLU A 234 25.69 4.71 6.35
C GLU A 234 24.72 5.76 6.94
N ASP A 235 24.01 6.51 6.10
CA ASP A 235 22.97 7.46 6.53
C ASP A 235 21.72 6.74 7.04
N PHE A 236 21.65 5.42 6.86
CA PHE A 236 20.55 4.57 7.28
C PHE A 236 21.01 3.52 8.30
N ARG A 237 20.22 3.30 9.33
CA ARG A 237 20.39 2.18 10.27
C ARG A 237 19.44 1.05 9.85
N ILE A 238 19.99 -0.12 9.56
CA ILE A 238 19.19 -1.32 9.27
C ILE A 238 18.56 -1.81 10.58
N VAL A 239 17.25 -2.06 10.54
CA VAL A 239 16.47 -2.63 11.64
C VAL A 239 16.35 -4.14 11.44
N ARG A 240 15.75 -4.58 10.33
CA ARG A 240 15.57 -6.00 9.97
C ARG A 240 15.40 -6.19 8.48
N MET A 241 15.55 -7.40 8.00
CA MET A 241 15.18 -7.78 6.64
C MET A 241 13.68 -8.07 6.60
N ILE A 242 12.97 -7.46 5.63
CA ILE A 242 11.51 -7.58 5.45
C ILE A 242 11.13 -8.27 4.14
N GLY A 243 12.08 -8.48 3.23
CA GLY A 243 11.84 -9.19 1.97
C GLY A 243 13.13 -9.65 1.31
N GLN A 244 13.02 -10.69 0.49
CA GLN A 244 14.14 -11.22 -0.30
C GLN A 244 13.64 -11.67 -1.67
N GLY A 245 14.30 -11.19 -2.74
CA GLY A 245 14.08 -11.61 -4.13
C GLY A 245 15.32 -12.23 -4.75
N SER A 246 15.22 -12.57 -6.04
CA SER A 246 16.31 -13.17 -6.84
C SER A 246 17.56 -12.28 -6.93
N VAL A 247 17.38 -10.99 -7.10
CA VAL A 247 18.46 -10.03 -7.36
C VAL A 247 18.77 -9.10 -6.19
N GLY A 248 18.00 -9.19 -5.08
CA GLY A 248 18.18 -8.28 -3.96
C GLY A 248 17.37 -8.59 -2.73
N LYS A 249 17.49 -7.70 -1.75
CA LYS A 249 16.82 -7.81 -0.44
C LYS A 249 16.17 -6.48 -0.10
N VAL A 250 15.10 -6.54 0.70
CA VAL A 250 14.41 -5.37 1.23
C VAL A 250 14.61 -5.33 2.75
N TYR A 251 14.99 -4.17 3.25
CA TYR A 251 15.24 -3.94 4.67
C TYR A 251 14.34 -2.82 5.20
N GLU A 252 13.84 -2.99 6.40
CA GLU A 252 13.36 -1.90 7.22
C GLU A 252 14.57 -1.12 7.72
N VAL A 253 14.59 0.18 7.46
CA VAL A 253 15.72 1.05 7.82
C VAL A 253 15.22 2.35 8.46
N ILE A 254 16.03 2.90 9.37
CA ILE A 254 15.79 4.21 9.96
C ILE A 254 16.84 5.19 9.43
N LYS A 255 16.39 6.29 8.82
CA LYS A 255 17.27 7.37 8.38
C LYS A 255 17.77 8.15 9.60
N ARG A 256 19.10 8.23 9.78
CA ARG A 256 19.74 8.70 11.03
C ARG A 256 19.46 10.15 11.38
N ASP A 257 19.31 11.02 10.40
CA ASP A 257 19.13 12.47 10.62
C ASP A 257 17.66 12.85 10.90
N SER A 258 16.70 12.10 10.38
CA SER A 258 15.27 12.38 10.57
C SER A 258 14.58 11.40 11.53
N GLY A 259 15.22 10.28 11.90
CA GLY A 259 14.60 9.22 12.71
C GLY A 259 13.51 8.44 11.98
N ARG A 260 13.30 8.69 10.68
CA ARG A 260 12.18 8.09 9.92
C ARG A 260 12.49 6.69 9.46
N THR A 261 11.46 5.85 9.50
CA THR A 261 11.49 4.49 8.99
C THR A 261 11.15 4.46 7.50
N TYR A 262 11.91 3.67 6.73
CA TYR A 262 11.76 3.44 5.30
C TYR A 262 11.94 1.96 4.96
N ALA A 263 11.42 1.55 3.81
CA ALA A 263 11.78 0.29 3.17
C ALA A 263 12.94 0.54 2.18
N MET A 264 14.07 -0.13 2.36
CA MET A 264 15.22 0.01 1.48
C MET A 264 15.47 -1.27 0.70
N LYS A 265 15.20 -1.24 -0.60
CA LYS A 265 15.50 -2.33 -1.54
C LYS A 265 16.95 -2.19 -1.99
N VAL A 266 17.75 -3.23 -1.74
CA VAL A 266 19.19 -3.30 -2.08
C VAL A 266 19.35 -4.34 -3.18
N LEU A 267 19.73 -3.90 -4.37
CA LEU A 267 19.89 -4.73 -5.56
C LEU A 267 21.36 -4.97 -5.84
N SER A 268 21.79 -6.20 -6.05
CA SER A 268 23.17 -6.54 -6.41
C SER A 268 23.38 -6.33 -7.90
N LYS A 269 24.29 -5.43 -8.29
CA LYS A 269 24.64 -5.18 -9.70
C LYS A 269 25.12 -6.45 -10.41
N ARG A 270 25.86 -7.31 -9.71
CA ARG A 270 26.32 -8.59 -10.23
C ARG A 270 25.16 -9.54 -10.54
N LEU A 271 24.18 -9.64 -9.64
CA LEU A 271 23.01 -10.50 -9.86
C LEU A 271 22.10 -9.94 -10.96
N LEU A 272 21.91 -8.62 -11.01
CA LEU A 272 21.15 -7.97 -12.09
C LEU A 272 21.72 -8.29 -13.48
N LEU A 273 23.04 -8.29 -13.61
CA LEU A 273 23.71 -8.67 -14.86
C LEU A 273 23.58 -10.16 -15.15
N ALA A 274 23.73 -11.03 -14.13
CA ALA A 274 23.67 -12.47 -14.29
C ALA A 274 22.27 -12.98 -14.67
N GLU A 275 21.23 -12.37 -14.11
CA GLU A 275 19.82 -12.72 -14.35
C GLU A 275 19.17 -11.89 -15.48
N ASN A 276 19.95 -11.02 -16.14
CA ASN A 276 19.48 -10.10 -17.20
C ASN A 276 18.32 -9.18 -16.76
N GLU A 277 18.37 -8.71 -15.49
CA GLU A 277 17.31 -7.91 -14.84
C GLU A 277 17.64 -6.41 -14.73
N VAL A 278 18.64 -5.94 -15.47
CA VAL A 278 19.08 -4.54 -15.41
C VAL A 278 17.96 -3.61 -15.87
N ASP A 279 17.32 -3.93 -16.99
CA ASP A 279 16.22 -3.12 -17.54
C ASP A 279 15.00 -3.11 -16.60
N THR A 280 14.72 -4.22 -15.92
CA THR A 280 13.65 -4.32 -14.90
C THR A 280 13.92 -3.36 -13.76
N ALA A 281 15.15 -3.32 -13.22
CA ALA A 281 15.52 -2.42 -12.13
C ALA A 281 15.44 -0.93 -12.54
N PHE A 282 15.87 -0.59 -13.75
CA PHE A 282 15.73 0.77 -14.29
C PHE A 282 14.27 1.15 -14.49
N ASN A 283 13.47 0.24 -15.04
CA ASN A 283 12.05 0.45 -15.26
C ASN A 283 11.31 0.68 -13.94
N GLU A 284 11.54 -0.15 -12.93
CA GLU A 284 10.97 0.01 -11.58
C GLU A 284 11.26 1.41 -11.02
N ARG A 285 12.53 1.82 -11.02
CA ARG A 285 12.91 3.15 -10.56
C ARG A 285 12.23 4.27 -11.35
N ASN A 286 12.21 4.19 -12.67
CA ASN A 286 11.68 5.24 -13.52
C ASN A 286 10.17 5.40 -13.36
N VAL A 287 9.43 4.29 -13.24
CA VAL A 287 7.99 4.29 -12.95
C VAL A 287 7.72 4.91 -11.59
N LEU A 288 8.46 4.51 -10.55
CA LEU A 288 8.32 5.07 -9.22
C LEU A 288 8.61 6.58 -9.18
N VAL A 289 9.62 7.05 -9.90
CA VAL A 289 9.92 8.50 -10.01
C VAL A 289 8.77 9.28 -10.64
N GLN A 290 8.07 8.71 -11.62
CA GLN A 290 6.92 9.34 -12.28
C GLN A 290 5.64 9.31 -11.42
N SER A 291 5.51 8.33 -10.53
CA SER A 291 4.30 8.06 -9.73
C SER A 291 4.27 8.79 -8.38
N LEU A 292 5.21 9.68 -8.11
CA LEU A 292 5.50 10.33 -6.81
C LEU A 292 4.37 11.12 -6.13
N SER A 293 3.16 11.15 -6.66
CA SER A 293 2.08 11.96 -6.09
C SER A 293 0.85 11.16 -5.65
N SER A 294 0.84 9.85 -5.81
CA SER A 294 -0.29 9.03 -5.37
C SER A 294 -0.14 8.59 -3.92
N PRO A 295 -1.17 8.77 -3.07
CA PRO A 295 -1.16 8.25 -1.71
C PRO A 295 -1.27 6.72 -1.64
N PHE A 296 -1.61 6.05 -2.77
CA PHE A 296 -1.84 4.62 -2.87
C PHE A 296 -0.74 3.87 -3.63
N ILE A 297 0.44 4.46 -3.69
CA ILE A 297 1.64 3.88 -4.29
C ILE A 297 2.80 4.00 -3.31
N ALA A 298 3.60 2.95 -3.16
CA ALA A 298 4.84 2.98 -2.39
C ALA A 298 5.84 3.90 -3.08
N ASN A 299 5.88 5.17 -2.66
CA ASN A 299 6.64 6.20 -3.35
C ASN A 299 8.14 6.04 -3.10
N LEU A 300 8.94 6.22 -4.16
CA LEU A 300 10.39 6.31 -4.06
C LEU A 300 10.81 7.64 -3.43
N LYS A 301 11.48 7.59 -2.29
CA LYS A 301 11.99 8.79 -1.59
C LYS A 301 13.42 9.11 -2.01
N TYR A 302 14.27 8.09 -2.08
CA TYR A 302 15.67 8.24 -2.47
C TYR A 302 16.11 7.09 -3.34
N SER A 303 17.04 7.38 -4.26
CA SER A 303 17.80 6.34 -4.98
C SER A 303 19.26 6.73 -5.07
N PHE A 304 20.14 5.81 -4.74
CA PHE A 304 21.60 6.00 -4.82
C PHE A 304 22.29 4.67 -5.10
N GLN A 305 23.59 4.69 -5.27
CA GLN A 305 24.36 3.50 -5.61
C GLN A 305 25.75 3.50 -4.98
N THR A 306 26.28 2.30 -4.81
CA THR A 306 27.71 2.05 -4.57
C THR A 306 28.30 1.32 -5.77
N THR A 307 29.58 0.96 -5.70
CA THR A 307 30.23 0.16 -6.75
C THR A 307 29.46 -1.13 -7.03
N ASN A 308 28.93 -1.81 -5.99
CA ASN A 308 28.36 -3.15 -6.10
C ASN A 308 26.82 -3.22 -6.02
N HIS A 309 26.15 -2.16 -5.50
CA HIS A 309 24.73 -2.20 -5.25
C HIS A 309 24.00 -0.95 -5.72
N LEU A 310 22.70 -1.14 -6.05
CA LEU A 310 21.73 -0.08 -6.23
C LEU A 310 20.80 -0.07 -5.01
N PHE A 311 20.39 1.11 -4.58
CA PHE A 311 19.52 1.32 -3.42
C PHE A 311 18.29 2.11 -3.83
N LEU A 312 17.11 1.56 -3.55
CA LEU A 312 15.82 2.24 -3.70
C LEU A 312 15.20 2.35 -2.31
N VAL A 313 15.04 3.57 -1.81
CA VAL A 313 14.46 3.84 -0.51
C VAL A 313 13.04 4.35 -0.71
N MET A 314 12.07 3.64 -0.16
CA MET A 314 10.64 3.84 -0.37
C MET A 314 9.91 4.05 0.97
N ASP A 315 8.65 4.46 0.91
CA ASP A 315 7.79 4.47 2.09
C ASP A 315 7.74 3.08 2.73
N TYR A 316 7.73 3.04 4.06
CA TYR A 316 7.55 1.82 4.84
C TYR A 316 6.09 1.67 5.25
N PHE A 317 5.55 0.47 5.08
CA PHE A 317 4.17 0.12 5.38
C PHE A 317 4.13 -0.94 6.48
N PRO A 318 3.83 -0.55 7.74
CA PRO A 318 3.91 -1.47 8.88
C PRO A 318 2.80 -2.54 8.90
N GLY A 319 1.72 -2.35 8.15
CA GLY A 319 0.60 -3.29 8.08
C GLY A 319 0.89 -4.57 7.32
N GLY A 320 2.05 -4.67 6.66
CA GLY A 320 2.42 -5.85 5.89
C GLY A 320 1.65 -5.99 4.57
N GLU A 321 1.65 -7.18 4.01
CA GLU A 321 0.98 -7.49 2.75
C GLU A 321 -0.52 -7.74 2.95
N LEU A 322 -1.33 -7.33 1.97
CA LEU A 322 -2.77 -7.69 1.95
C LEU A 322 -2.95 -9.22 1.90
N PHE A 323 -1.97 -9.94 1.38
CA PHE A 323 -1.94 -11.40 1.39
C PHE A 323 -2.00 -11.97 2.82
N ASP A 324 -1.14 -11.51 3.74
CA ASP A 324 -1.10 -11.97 5.13
C ASP A 324 -2.43 -11.65 5.84
N PHE A 325 -3.04 -10.52 5.50
CA PHE A 325 -4.33 -10.12 6.02
C PHE A 325 -5.45 -11.07 5.54
N LEU A 326 -5.46 -11.39 4.24
CA LEU A 326 -6.41 -12.33 3.64
C LEU A 326 -6.23 -13.77 4.19
N GLU A 327 -4.99 -14.23 4.41
CA GLU A 327 -4.75 -15.54 5.03
C GLU A 327 -5.36 -15.67 6.43
N ARG A 328 -5.29 -14.61 7.23
CA ARG A 328 -5.88 -14.58 8.59
C ARG A 328 -7.40 -14.56 8.57
N GLU A 329 -7.97 -13.69 7.77
CA GLU A 329 -9.42 -13.45 7.71
C GLU A 329 -10.18 -14.48 6.85
N ARG A 330 -9.48 -15.20 5.96
CA ARG A 330 -10.01 -16.16 4.99
C ARG A 330 -10.78 -15.52 3.83
N CYS A 331 -11.71 -14.63 4.10
CA CYS A 331 -12.44 -13.81 3.14
C CYS A 331 -12.83 -12.49 3.81
N LEU A 332 -13.06 -11.47 3.01
CA LEU A 332 -13.36 -10.14 3.50
C LEU A 332 -14.83 -9.79 3.27
N SER A 333 -15.37 -8.91 4.12
CA SER A 333 -16.69 -8.35 3.89
C SER A 333 -16.71 -7.48 2.63
N GLU A 334 -17.86 -7.40 1.96
CA GLU A 334 -18.01 -6.63 0.73
C GLU A 334 -17.62 -5.15 0.91
N LYS A 335 -17.93 -4.55 2.07
CA LYS A 335 -17.51 -3.17 2.38
C LYS A 335 -15.99 -2.99 2.42
N ARG A 336 -15.25 -3.98 2.98
CA ARG A 336 -13.78 -3.96 2.96
C ARG A 336 -13.25 -4.12 1.54
N CYS A 337 -13.84 -5.01 0.77
CA CYS A 337 -13.47 -5.21 -0.63
C CYS A 337 -13.74 -3.96 -1.48
N GLN A 338 -14.88 -3.30 -1.27
CA GLN A 338 -15.21 -2.03 -1.93
C GLN A 338 -14.21 -0.93 -1.56
N PHE A 339 -13.82 -0.84 -0.30
CA PHE A 339 -12.82 0.11 0.19
C PHE A 339 -11.48 -0.11 -0.51
N PHE A 340 -10.94 -1.33 -0.49
CA PHE A 340 -9.68 -1.65 -1.16
C PHE A 340 -9.74 -1.44 -2.67
N ALA A 341 -10.84 -1.85 -3.31
CA ALA A 341 -11.04 -1.64 -4.74
C ALA A 341 -11.02 -0.14 -5.10
N ALA A 342 -11.67 0.71 -4.31
CA ALA A 342 -11.71 2.14 -4.55
C ALA A 342 -10.29 2.77 -4.48
N GLU A 343 -9.49 2.35 -3.51
CA GLU A 343 -8.11 2.83 -3.38
C GLU A 343 -7.20 2.32 -4.52
N ILE A 344 -7.37 1.05 -4.95
CA ILE A 344 -6.66 0.49 -6.12
C ILE A 344 -7.06 1.25 -7.39
N VAL A 345 -8.34 1.56 -7.58
CA VAL A 345 -8.82 2.38 -8.72
C VAL A 345 -8.15 3.76 -8.72
N CYS A 346 -7.97 4.39 -7.55
CA CYS A 346 -7.21 5.65 -7.43
C CYS A 346 -5.71 5.48 -7.74
N ALA A 347 -5.11 4.34 -7.37
CA ALA A 347 -3.73 4.03 -7.74
C ALA A 347 -3.59 3.85 -9.27
N PHE A 348 -4.51 3.11 -9.90
CA PHE A 348 -4.54 2.92 -11.35
C PHE A 348 -4.79 4.22 -12.10
N ASP A 349 -5.61 5.14 -11.57
CA ASP A 349 -5.80 6.49 -12.13
C ASP A 349 -4.45 7.21 -12.26
N ASN A 350 -3.61 7.12 -11.23
CA ASN A 350 -2.29 7.75 -11.25
C ASN A 350 -1.35 7.15 -12.30
N ILE A 351 -1.29 5.83 -12.45
CA ILE A 351 -0.35 5.16 -13.36
C ILE A 351 -0.86 5.12 -14.81
N HIS A 352 -2.17 4.84 -15.02
CA HIS A 352 -2.77 4.79 -16.36
C HIS A 352 -2.78 6.15 -17.04
N THR A 353 -3.00 7.25 -16.30
CA THR A 353 -2.89 8.62 -16.87
C THR A 353 -1.47 8.94 -17.34
N ARG A 354 -0.46 8.20 -16.88
CA ARG A 354 0.93 8.27 -17.34
C ARG A 354 1.30 7.21 -18.37
N ASN A 355 0.30 6.53 -18.94
CA ASN A 355 0.47 5.44 -19.90
C ASN A 355 1.32 4.27 -19.36
N ILE A 356 1.18 3.96 -18.06
CA ILE A 356 1.87 2.83 -17.42
C ILE A 356 0.87 1.70 -17.20
N VAL A 357 1.19 0.50 -17.67
CA VAL A 357 0.46 -0.74 -17.37
C VAL A 357 1.17 -1.42 -16.20
N TYR A 358 0.43 -1.76 -15.14
CA TYR A 358 0.99 -2.28 -13.89
C TYR A 358 1.41 -3.75 -13.98
N ARG A 359 0.54 -4.63 -14.48
CA ARG A 359 0.77 -6.05 -14.78
C ARG A 359 1.09 -6.96 -13.59
N ASN A 360 1.05 -6.46 -12.37
CA ASN A 360 1.45 -7.21 -11.17
C ASN A 360 0.47 -7.08 -10.00
N LEU A 361 -0.83 -6.83 -10.29
CA LEU A 361 -1.82 -6.75 -9.22
C LEU A 361 -2.12 -8.13 -8.65
N LYS A 362 -1.90 -8.28 -7.35
CA LYS A 362 -2.17 -9.47 -6.54
C LYS A 362 -2.07 -9.10 -5.06
N PRO A 363 -2.56 -9.92 -4.11
CA PRO A 363 -2.51 -9.58 -2.68
C PRO A 363 -1.10 -9.28 -2.14
N GLU A 364 -0.07 -9.97 -2.65
CA GLU A 364 1.33 -9.79 -2.26
C GLU A 364 1.94 -8.46 -2.74
N SER A 365 1.37 -7.84 -3.78
CA SER A 365 1.83 -6.55 -4.31
C SER A 365 1.10 -5.35 -3.72
N ILE A 366 0.27 -5.57 -2.70
CA ILE A 366 -0.48 -4.55 -1.98
C ILE A 366 -0.02 -4.54 -0.53
N LEU A 367 0.52 -3.42 -0.08
CA LEU A 367 0.91 -3.21 1.32
C LEU A 367 -0.15 -2.39 2.04
N LEU A 368 -0.24 -2.55 3.37
CA LEU A 368 -1.14 -1.80 4.23
C LEU A 368 -0.36 -0.81 5.09
N ASP A 369 -0.83 0.43 5.19
CA ASP A 369 -0.28 1.40 6.13
C ASP A 369 -0.81 1.15 7.56
N ALA A 370 -0.33 1.93 8.53
CA ALA A 370 -0.73 1.83 9.93
C ALA A 370 -2.24 2.02 10.17
N HIS A 371 -2.94 2.58 9.23
CA HIS A 371 -4.38 2.82 9.30
C HIS A 371 -5.18 1.86 8.40
N GLY A 372 -4.53 0.91 7.70
CA GLY A 372 -5.19 -0.05 6.82
C GLY A 372 -5.48 0.45 5.42
N HIS A 373 -4.97 1.62 5.02
CA HIS A 373 -4.99 2.06 3.63
C HIS A 373 -3.96 1.31 2.80
N ILE A 374 -4.27 1.07 1.52
CA ILE A 374 -3.38 0.34 0.63
C ILE A 374 -2.25 1.20 0.05
N ALA A 375 -1.18 0.51 -0.36
CA ALA A 375 -0.20 1.04 -1.30
C ALA A 375 0.27 -0.07 -2.25
N LEU A 376 0.21 0.21 -3.55
CA LEU A 376 0.80 -0.68 -4.56
C LEU A 376 2.32 -0.64 -4.48
N THR A 377 2.95 -1.80 -4.61
CA THR A 377 4.41 -2.00 -4.63
C THR A 377 4.82 -2.85 -5.84
N ASP A 378 6.09 -3.21 -5.96
CA ASP A 378 6.61 -4.09 -7.01
C ASP A 378 6.35 -3.64 -8.46
N PHE A 379 6.88 -2.47 -8.80
CA PHE A 379 6.77 -1.87 -10.14
C PHE A 379 7.77 -2.43 -11.18
N GLY A 380 8.53 -3.47 -10.84
CA GLY A 380 9.50 -4.09 -11.74
C GLY A 380 8.88 -4.64 -13.03
N LEU A 381 7.66 -5.14 -12.94
CA LEU A 381 6.92 -5.68 -14.10
C LEU A 381 6.14 -4.63 -14.90
N CYS A 382 6.07 -3.37 -14.46
CA CYS A 382 5.34 -2.33 -15.15
C CYS A 382 5.87 -2.08 -16.57
N LYS A 383 5.02 -1.58 -17.45
CA LYS A 383 5.42 -1.18 -18.80
C LYS A 383 4.91 0.21 -19.13
N GLN A 384 5.85 1.11 -19.42
CA GLN A 384 5.55 2.43 -19.95
C GLN A 384 5.21 2.30 -21.44
N LEU A 385 4.04 2.77 -21.83
CA LEU A 385 3.60 2.92 -23.21
C LEU A 385 3.96 4.32 -23.71
N LYS A 386 4.17 4.48 -25.02
CA LYS A 386 4.36 5.80 -25.63
C LYS A 386 3.03 6.55 -25.69
N ASN A 387 1.96 5.84 -26.07
CA ASN A 387 0.60 6.35 -26.13
C ASN A 387 -0.35 5.39 -25.40
N LYS A 388 -1.48 5.90 -24.94
CA LYS A 388 -2.50 5.11 -24.21
C LYS A 388 -3.08 3.94 -25.03
N THR A 389 -3.04 4.05 -26.35
CA THR A 389 -3.56 3.03 -27.29
C THR A 389 -2.51 2.01 -27.72
N ASP A 390 -1.25 2.18 -27.32
CA ASP A 390 -0.20 1.23 -27.67
C ASP A 390 -0.44 -0.10 -26.94
N LEU A 391 0.01 -1.19 -27.56
CA LEU A 391 -0.12 -2.53 -27.02
C LEU A 391 1.24 -3.17 -26.77
N ILE A 392 1.30 -3.97 -25.72
CA ILE A 392 2.48 -4.71 -25.30
C ILE A 392 2.49 -6.08 -25.99
N GLN A 393 3.65 -6.51 -26.45
CA GLN A 393 3.89 -7.85 -26.98
C GLN A 393 4.69 -8.66 -25.96
N GLY A 394 4.32 -9.94 -25.82
CA GLY A 394 4.99 -10.86 -24.89
C GLY A 394 4.60 -10.68 -23.43
N VAL A 395 4.60 -11.78 -22.69
CA VAL A 395 4.25 -11.84 -21.26
C VAL A 395 5.51 -12.10 -20.45
N PRO A 396 5.78 -11.37 -19.36
CA PRO A 396 6.92 -11.67 -18.47
C PRO A 396 6.80 -13.07 -17.86
N GLN A 397 7.92 -13.79 -17.78
CA GLN A 397 7.95 -15.18 -17.26
C GLN A 397 7.65 -15.29 -15.76
N VAL A 398 7.73 -14.21 -15.01
CA VAL A 398 7.60 -14.14 -13.53
C VAL A 398 6.20 -13.69 -13.06
N ILE A 399 5.20 -13.63 -13.93
CA ILE A 399 3.83 -13.23 -13.56
C ILE A 399 3.11 -14.39 -12.84
N THR A 400 2.31 -14.06 -11.84
CA THR A 400 1.39 -14.99 -11.16
C THR A 400 0.30 -15.44 -12.15
N GLN A 401 0.26 -16.71 -12.48
CA GLN A 401 -0.51 -17.22 -13.62
C GLN A 401 -2.03 -17.09 -13.43
N GLU A 402 -2.52 -17.19 -12.20
CA GLU A 402 -3.94 -17.05 -11.85
C GLU A 402 -4.52 -15.66 -12.14
N TYR A 403 -3.64 -14.64 -12.25
CA TYR A 403 -4.01 -13.24 -12.52
C TYR A 403 -3.87 -12.85 -14.00
N LEU A 404 -3.41 -13.78 -14.86
CA LEU A 404 -3.23 -13.50 -16.29
C LEU A 404 -4.57 -13.28 -16.99
N ALA A 405 -4.64 -12.19 -17.76
CA ALA A 405 -5.78 -11.93 -18.63
C ALA A 405 -5.82 -12.90 -19.84
N PRO A 406 -7.00 -13.23 -20.40
CA PRO A 406 -7.14 -14.15 -21.54
C PRO A 406 -6.26 -13.81 -22.73
N GLU A 407 -6.14 -12.52 -23.06
CA GLU A 407 -5.29 -12.05 -24.14
C GLU A 407 -3.80 -12.30 -23.86
N MET A 408 -3.36 -12.29 -22.60
CA MET A 408 -1.99 -12.60 -22.21
C MET A 408 -1.72 -14.11 -22.32
N VAL A 409 -2.66 -14.94 -21.86
CA VAL A 409 -2.60 -16.42 -22.03
C VAL A 409 -2.52 -16.79 -23.51
N LEU A 410 -3.27 -16.10 -24.38
CA LEU A 410 -3.26 -16.30 -25.83
C LEU A 410 -2.05 -15.64 -26.51
N GLN A 411 -1.12 -15.05 -25.77
CA GLN A 411 0.05 -14.31 -26.29
C GLN A 411 -0.32 -13.22 -27.31
N LYS A 412 -1.53 -12.66 -27.20
CA LYS A 412 -1.99 -11.54 -28.02
C LYS A 412 -1.45 -10.23 -27.46
N PRO A 413 -1.40 -9.16 -28.29
CA PRO A 413 -1.11 -7.82 -27.80
C PRO A 413 -2.12 -7.37 -26.75
N TYR A 414 -1.65 -6.74 -25.65
CA TYR A 414 -2.48 -6.32 -24.53
C TYR A 414 -2.08 -4.92 -24.02
N GLY A 415 -2.93 -4.30 -23.24
CA GLY A 415 -2.72 -2.96 -22.69
C GLY A 415 -3.33 -2.83 -21.28
N MET A 416 -3.76 -1.61 -20.92
CA MET A 416 -4.29 -1.28 -19.59
C MET A 416 -5.50 -2.15 -19.18
N ALA A 417 -6.27 -2.65 -20.14
CA ALA A 417 -7.40 -3.55 -19.88
C ALA A 417 -7.00 -4.83 -19.12
N SER A 418 -5.73 -5.26 -19.19
CA SER A 418 -5.24 -6.40 -18.41
C SER A 418 -5.18 -6.11 -16.90
N ASP A 419 -4.93 -4.87 -16.48
CA ASP A 419 -4.94 -4.49 -15.06
C ASP A 419 -6.36 -4.57 -14.47
N TRP A 420 -7.38 -4.22 -15.26
CA TRP A 420 -8.78 -4.36 -14.86
C TRP A 420 -9.21 -5.82 -14.70
N TRP A 421 -8.72 -6.71 -15.56
CA TRP A 421 -8.91 -8.16 -15.36
C TRP A 421 -8.30 -8.62 -14.02
N SER A 422 -7.05 -8.23 -13.74
CA SER A 422 -6.38 -8.58 -12.49
C SER A 422 -7.12 -8.05 -11.26
N LEU A 423 -7.74 -6.85 -11.35
CA LEU A 423 -8.62 -6.33 -10.30
C LEU A 423 -9.85 -7.23 -10.11
N GLY A 424 -10.45 -7.74 -11.20
CA GLY A 424 -11.57 -8.68 -11.13
C GLY A 424 -11.21 -9.99 -10.41
N ILE A 425 -10.03 -10.56 -10.71
CA ILE A 425 -9.49 -11.74 -10.00
C ILE A 425 -9.31 -11.43 -8.51
N LEU A 426 -8.65 -10.32 -8.19
CA LEU A 426 -8.41 -9.88 -6.81
C LEU A 426 -9.73 -9.71 -6.03
N MET A 427 -10.71 -9.02 -6.61
CA MET A 427 -12.00 -8.79 -5.96
C MET A 427 -12.74 -10.10 -5.66
N PHE A 428 -12.69 -11.04 -6.60
CA PHE A 428 -13.26 -12.37 -6.37
C PHE A 428 -12.52 -13.08 -5.24
N GLU A 429 -11.18 -13.07 -5.25
CA GLU A 429 -10.37 -13.73 -4.21
C GLU A 429 -10.58 -13.12 -2.83
N LEU A 430 -10.65 -11.79 -2.71
CA LEU A 430 -10.92 -11.11 -1.44
C LEU A 430 -12.30 -11.49 -0.85
N LEU A 431 -13.32 -11.63 -1.70
CA LEU A 431 -14.68 -11.96 -1.26
C LEU A 431 -14.88 -13.45 -0.94
N THR A 432 -14.13 -14.34 -1.60
CA THR A 432 -14.37 -15.80 -1.52
C THR A 432 -13.22 -16.57 -0.86
N GLY A 433 -12.05 -15.94 -0.70
CA GLY A 433 -10.85 -16.54 -0.13
C GLY A 433 -10.02 -17.37 -1.11
N SER A 434 -10.37 -17.37 -2.40
CA SER A 434 -9.61 -18.07 -3.46
C SER A 434 -9.89 -17.44 -4.82
N PRO A 435 -8.93 -17.49 -5.78
CA PRO A 435 -9.16 -16.97 -7.12
C PRO A 435 -10.24 -17.77 -7.87
N PRO A 436 -10.93 -17.15 -8.84
CA PRO A 436 -12.03 -17.80 -9.59
C PRO A 436 -11.56 -18.93 -10.50
N PHE A 437 -10.31 -18.89 -10.91
CA PHE A 437 -9.67 -19.89 -11.77
C PHE A 437 -8.43 -20.43 -11.04
N HIS A 438 -8.38 -21.75 -10.88
CA HIS A 438 -7.32 -22.37 -10.11
C HIS A 438 -7.10 -23.81 -10.55
N SER A 439 -5.84 -24.17 -10.80
CA SER A 439 -5.41 -25.55 -11.07
C SER A 439 -3.92 -25.71 -10.76
N VAL A 440 -3.52 -26.93 -10.38
CA VAL A 440 -2.11 -27.30 -10.25
C VAL A 440 -1.45 -27.47 -11.63
N GLU A 441 -2.25 -27.84 -12.64
CA GLU A 441 -1.78 -28.00 -14.02
C GLU A 441 -1.98 -26.69 -14.79
N GLU A 442 -0.91 -26.15 -15.34
CA GLU A 442 -0.90 -24.88 -16.07
C GLU A 442 -1.89 -24.88 -17.25
N GLY A 443 -1.93 -25.99 -18.03
CA GLY A 443 -2.84 -26.10 -19.17
C GLY A 443 -4.31 -26.09 -18.77
N GLU A 444 -4.67 -26.70 -17.63
CA GLU A 444 -6.02 -26.65 -17.10
C GLU A 444 -6.37 -25.25 -16.55
N LEU A 445 -5.43 -24.58 -15.86
CA LEU A 445 -5.60 -23.22 -15.44
C LEU A 445 -5.88 -22.28 -16.63
N PHE A 446 -5.08 -22.38 -17.68
CA PHE A 446 -5.27 -21.57 -18.88
C PHE A 446 -6.61 -21.85 -19.57
N ARG A 447 -7.02 -23.12 -19.63
CA ARG A 447 -8.35 -23.48 -20.12
C ARG A 447 -9.47 -22.83 -19.29
N GLN A 448 -9.34 -22.85 -17.96
CA GLN A 448 -10.32 -22.20 -17.08
C GLN A 448 -10.38 -20.68 -17.31
N ILE A 449 -9.25 -20.00 -17.41
CA ILE A 449 -9.18 -18.55 -17.70
C ILE A 449 -9.89 -18.24 -19.03
N LEU A 450 -9.70 -19.10 -20.05
CA LEU A 450 -10.25 -18.86 -21.39
C LEU A 450 -11.74 -19.19 -21.48
N GLU A 451 -12.25 -20.21 -20.77
CA GLU A 451 -13.54 -20.83 -21.07
C GLU A 451 -14.47 -21.01 -19.86
N ALA A 452 -13.94 -21.20 -18.63
CA ALA A 452 -14.78 -21.57 -17.52
C ALA A 452 -15.72 -20.41 -17.08
N PRO A 453 -16.98 -20.70 -16.73
CA PRO A 453 -17.87 -19.68 -16.18
C PRO A 453 -17.42 -19.28 -14.77
N ILE A 454 -17.60 -17.99 -14.42
CA ILE A 454 -17.37 -17.49 -13.08
C ILE A 454 -18.47 -18.06 -12.17
N LYS A 455 -18.08 -18.74 -11.09
CA LYS A 455 -19.02 -19.37 -10.15
C LYS A 455 -18.85 -18.79 -8.76
N PHE A 456 -19.80 -17.99 -8.32
CA PHE A 456 -19.83 -17.50 -6.95
C PHE A 456 -20.31 -18.61 -5.98
N PRO A 457 -19.79 -18.63 -4.74
CA PRO A 457 -20.24 -19.58 -3.73
C PRO A 457 -21.76 -19.44 -3.44
N ALA A 458 -22.45 -20.57 -3.32
CA ALA A 458 -23.85 -20.55 -2.92
C ALA A 458 -23.99 -20.13 -1.45
N GLY A 459 -24.93 -19.22 -1.13
CA GLY A 459 -25.24 -18.79 0.24
C GLY A 459 -24.33 -17.66 0.77
N GLY A 460 -23.48 -17.04 -0.04
CA GLY A 460 -22.67 -15.87 0.34
C GLY A 460 -23.49 -14.57 0.35
N CYS A 461 -23.09 -13.63 1.24
CA CYS A 461 -23.66 -12.27 1.30
C CYS A 461 -23.08 -11.33 0.23
N ILE A 462 -22.79 -11.84 -0.99
CA ILE A 462 -22.25 -11.03 -2.10
C ILE A 462 -23.45 -10.44 -2.86
N THR A 463 -23.51 -9.11 -2.93
CA THR A 463 -24.57 -8.39 -3.64
C THR A 463 -24.52 -8.63 -5.15
N GLU A 464 -25.64 -8.37 -5.82
CA GLU A 464 -25.68 -8.47 -7.30
C GLU A 464 -24.81 -7.38 -7.95
N GLU A 465 -24.68 -6.20 -7.32
CA GLU A 465 -23.77 -5.14 -7.76
C GLU A 465 -22.31 -5.56 -7.71
N ALA A 466 -21.88 -6.28 -6.65
CA ALA A 466 -20.52 -6.82 -6.54
C ALA A 466 -20.26 -7.91 -7.56
N LYS A 467 -21.23 -8.82 -7.77
CA LYS A 467 -21.13 -9.87 -8.80
C LYS A 467 -21.04 -9.29 -10.20
N ASP A 468 -21.88 -8.30 -10.50
CA ASP A 468 -21.90 -7.60 -11.79
C ASP A 468 -20.57 -6.89 -12.04
N PHE A 469 -20.03 -6.17 -11.04
CA PHE A 469 -18.72 -5.53 -11.11
C PHE A 469 -17.61 -6.52 -11.45
N ILE A 470 -17.54 -7.65 -10.75
CA ILE A 470 -16.54 -8.69 -10.99
C ILE A 470 -16.74 -9.30 -12.39
N CYS A 471 -17.96 -9.63 -12.78
CA CYS A 471 -18.24 -10.21 -14.11
C CYS A 471 -17.85 -9.27 -15.24
N GLN A 472 -18.09 -7.96 -15.11
CA GLN A 472 -17.71 -6.97 -16.12
C GLN A 472 -16.18 -6.75 -16.18
N LEU A 473 -15.46 -6.85 -15.05
CA LEU A 473 -14.00 -6.85 -15.04
C LEU A 473 -13.41 -8.14 -15.64
N LEU A 474 -14.07 -9.28 -15.42
CA LEU A 474 -13.66 -10.58 -15.95
C LEU A 474 -14.28 -10.89 -17.33
N GLU A 475 -14.64 -9.85 -18.09
CA GLU A 475 -15.01 -10.00 -19.51
C GLU A 475 -13.75 -10.39 -20.32
N ARG A 476 -13.89 -11.48 -21.07
CA ARG A 476 -12.76 -12.08 -21.80
C ARG A 476 -12.34 -11.27 -23.02
N ASP A 477 -13.30 -10.62 -23.67
CA ASP A 477 -13.02 -9.67 -24.75
C ASP A 477 -12.49 -8.36 -24.16
N PRO A 478 -11.20 -8.06 -24.26
CA PRO A 478 -10.63 -6.86 -23.65
C PRO A 478 -11.28 -5.57 -24.14
N SER A 479 -11.93 -5.56 -25.31
CA SER A 479 -12.61 -4.37 -25.84
C SER A 479 -13.96 -4.09 -25.19
N LYS A 480 -14.58 -5.11 -24.55
CA LYS A 480 -15.86 -5.02 -23.85
C LYS A 480 -15.71 -4.96 -22.33
N ARG A 481 -14.51 -5.30 -21.83
CA ARG A 481 -14.20 -5.32 -20.40
C ARG A 481 -14.42 -3.95 -19.78
N LEU A 482 -14.94 -3.92 -18.56
CA LEU A 482 -15.08 -2.68 -17.79
C LEU A 482 -13.71 -1.98 -17.67
N GLY A 483 -13.66 -0.70 -17.95
CA GLY A 483 -12.43 0.08 -18.04
C GLY A 483 -11.82 0.20 -19.44
N SER A 484 -12.32 -0.52 -20.46
CA SER A 484 -11.80 -0.43 -21.83
C SER A 484 -12.25 0.83 -22.57
N ASN A 485 -13.41 1.37 -22.22
CA ASN A 485 -13.98 2.58 -22.80
C ASN A 485 -14.08 3.69 -21.76
N GLY A 486 -12.99 4.43 -21.54
CA GLY A 486 -12.96 5.51 -20.55
C GLY A 486 -12.10 5.21 -19.33
N ASP A 487 -11.47 4.02 -19.28
CA ASP A 487 -10.53 3.61 -18.24
C ASP A 487 -11.12 3.78 -16.83
N VAL A 488 -10.42 4.42 -15.95
CA VAL A 488 -10.80 4.68 -14.55
C VAL A 488 -12.17 5.36 -14.42
N ALA A 489 -12.52 6.28 -15.32
CA ALA A 489 -13.81 6.98 -15.25
C ALA A 489 -15.00 6.02 -15.41
N GLN A 490 -14.87 5.01 -16.29
CA GLN A 490 -15.89 3.99 -16.49
C GLN A 490 -16.01 3.10 -15.24
N VAL A 491 -14.89 2.72 -14.65
CA VAL A 491 -14.86 1.88 -13.42
C VAL A 491 -15.46 2.64 -12.23
N LYS A 492 -15.08 3.91 -12.05
CA LYS A 492 -15.62 4.77 -10.98
C LYS A 492 -17.14 4.99 -11.07
N ALA A 493 -17.70 4.93 -12.27
CA ALA A 493 -19.14 5.11 -12.50
C ALA A 493 -19.97 3.83 -12.25
N HIS A 494 -19.35 2.70 -11.98
CA HIS A 494 -20.06 1.44 -11.76
C HIS A 494 -20.94 1.50 -10.49
N PRO A 495 -22.18 0.93 -10.49
CA PRO A 495 -23.08 0.93 -9.33
C PRO A 495 -22.49 0.39 -8.03
N PHE A 496 -21.50 -0.48 -8.10
CA PHE A 496 -20.76 -0.97 -6.95
C PHE A 496 -20.13 0.15 -6.11
N PHE A 497 -19.81 1.30 -6.70
CA PHE A 497 -19.21 2.47 -6.06
C PHE A 497 -20.18 3.66 -5.89
N LYS A 498 -21.49 3.46 -6.07
CA LYS A 498 -22.51 4.53 -6.10
C LYS A 498 -22.49 5.47 -4.89
N ASP A 499 -22.12 4.94 -3.72
CA ASP A 499 -22.16 5.68 -2.45
C ASP A 499 -20.80 6.30 -2.07
N LEU A 500 -19.79 6.22 -2.95
CA LEU A 500 -18.44 6.70 -2.67
C LEU A 500 -18.19 8.12 -3.19
N ASN A 501 -17.59 8.93 -2.32
CA ASN A 501 -17.00 10.21 -2.71
C ASN A 501 -15.52 10.03 -3.03
N TRP A 502 -15.16 10.07 -4.31
CA TRP A 502 -13.80 9.81 -4.79
C TRP A 502 -12.74 10.81 -4.28
N ASN A 503 -13.13 12.05 -3.93
CA ASN A 503 -12.21 13.00 -3.32
C ASN A 503 -11.87 12.58 -1.88
N VAL A 504 -12.83 12.05 -1.15
CA VAL A 504 -12.67 11.53 0.21
C VAL A 504 -11.80 10.27 0.19
N VAL A 505 -12.04 9.37 -0.78
CA VAL A 505 -11.18 8.19 -1.02
C VAL A 505 -9.74 8.63 -1.28
N TYR A 506 -9.53 9.53 -2.26
CA TYR A 506 -8.19 9.96 -2.66
C TYR A 506 -7.40 10.64 -1.53
N LYS A 507 -8.08 11.36 -0.64
CA LYS A 507 -7.49 12.02 0.52
C LYS A 507 -7.30 11.09 1.73
N LYS A 508 -7.63 9.80 1.63
CA LYS A 508 -7.62 8.85 2.75
C LYS A 508 -8.48 9.33 3.95
N GLN A 509 -9.62 9.96 3.68
CA GLN A 509 -10.51 10.53 4.69
C GLN A 509 -11.76 9.67 4.93
N MET A 510 -11.90 8.54 4.26
CA MET A 510 -12.96 7.58 4.51
C MET A 510 -12.81 6.97 5.90
N GLN A 511 -13.95 6.70 6.53
CA GLN A 511 -13.94 5.85 7.72
C GLN A 511 -13.58 4.42 7.30
N LEU A 512 -12.55 3.88 7.94
CA LEU A 512 -12.11 2.51 7.69
C LEU A 512 -13.20 1.53 8.13
N PRO A 513 -13.55 0.55 7.29
CA PRO A 513 -14.51 -0.49 7.66
C PRO A 513 -13.94 -1.52 8.64
N PHE A 514 -12.73 -1.32 9.14
CA PHE A 514 -12.04 -2.19 10.10
C PHE A 514 -10.87 -1.44 10.75
N VAL A 515 -10.43 -1.93 11.91
CA VAL A 515 -9.19 -1.49 12.56
C VAL A 515 -8.14 -2.58 12.32
N PRO A 516 -6.99 -2.28 11.69
CA PRO A 516 -5.92 -3.25 11.55
C PRO A 516 -5.40 -3.65 12.93
N GLU A 517 -5.42 -4.93 13.26
CA GLU A 517 -4.74 -5.46 14.45
C GLU A 517 -3.25 -5.61 14.11
N TYR A 518 -2.44 -4.67 14.59
CA TYR A 518 -0.99 -4.83 14.57
C TYR A 518 -0.55 -5.56 15.82
N SER A 519 0.10 -6.71 15.66
CA SER A 519 0.81 -7.33 16.78
C SER A 519 1.99 -6.42 17.16
N HIS A 520 1.87 -5.72 18.28
CA HIS A 520 2.98 -4.97 18.90
C HIS A 520 4.18 -5.85 19.28
N ASP A 521 4.08 -7.16 19.15
CA ASP A 521 5.10 -8.15 19.55
C ASP A 521 6.28 -8.29 18.57
N GLN A 522 6.36 -7.49 17.51
CA GLN A 522 7.52 -7.46 16.60
C GLN A 522 8.49 -6.29 16.86
N GLN A 523 8.35 -5.58 17.98
CA GLN A 523 9.33 -4.60 18.45
C GLN A 523 10.22 -5.22 19.52
N VAL A 524 11.19 -6.05 19.14
CA VAL A 524 12.39 -6.37 19.95
C VAL A 524 13.63 -6.27 19.07
#